data_6133139b2dcdbb6646e0213ac21d0629
#
_entry.id   6133139b2dcdbb6646e0213ac21d0629
#
_cell.length_a   1.000
_cell.length_b   1.000
_cell.length_c   1.000
_cell.angle_alpha   90.00
_cell.angle_beta   90.00
_cell.angle_gamma   90.00
#
_symmetry.space_group_name_H-M   'P 1'
#
loop_
_entity.id
_entity.type
_entity.pdbx_description
1 polymer ?
#
loop_
_entity_poly.entity_id
_entity_poly.type
_entity_poly.pdbx_seq_one_letter_code
_entity_poly.pdbx_strand_id
1 'polypeptide(L)'
;MAMQKSSTELRPRSPEVGEAGEAETLEGRPMRADARRNRELLVAAAKEVFSSQGAGASMEAIAKQAGVGVGTLYRHFPNRLDLVEAVYETDVEELWESAQRVVAELEPWPAVEAFFVAFKRYTQTKRTLMAELHQAFEKNPDMRSRARGRIDASFDLVIDRAKAAGAVREDVTGADVVQLVGPICTNTGIEPGQAARLLGMVLDGLRADAAQTALA
;
A
#
# COMPACT_ATOMS: atom_id res chain seq x y z
N MET A 1 10.33 41.15 82.65
CA MET A 1 10.69 42.55 82.36
C MET A 1 11.04 42.71 80.87
N ALA A 2 10.19 43.43 80.19
CA ALA A 2 10.34 44.20 78.96
C ALA A 2 11.10 43.56 77.82
N MET A 3 10.44 43.22 76.78
CA MET A 3 9.88 43.96 75.63
C MET A 3 10.96 44.51 74.67
N GLN A 4 11.00 44.05 73.46
CA GLN A 4 10.74 45.00 72.36
C GLN A 4 10.44 44.22 71.04
N LYS A 5 9.35 44.62 70.45
CA LYS A 5 8.88 44.23 69.13
C LYS A 5 9.70 44.92 68.05
N SER A 6 10.02 44.28 67.02
CA SER A 6 10.37 44.94 65.75
C SER A 6 9.66 44.23 64.62
N SER A 7 8.65 44.90 64.08
CA SER A 7 7.93 44.57 62.88
C SER A 7 8.83 44.78 61.66
N THR A 8 9.03 43.76 60.84
CA THR A 8 9.61 43.93 59.52
C THR A 8 8.53 43.55 58.52
N GLU A 9 8.09 44.56 57.78
CA GLU A 9 7.13 44.47 56.69
C GLU A 9 7.64 43.52 55.59
N LEU A 10 6.82 42.52 55.29
CA LEU A 10 6.99 41.70 54.10
C LEU A 10 6.33 42.42 52.91
N ARG A 11 7.12 42.86 51.97
CA ARG A 11 6.66 43.26 50.64
C ARG A 11 6.25 42.00 49.85
N PRO A 12 5.10 42.00 49.14
CA PRO A 12 4.75 40.89 48.26
C PRO A 12 5.61 40.93 47.00
N ARG A 13 6.24 39.82 46.71
CA ARG A 13 6.89 39.56 45.39
C ARG A 13 5.80 39.25 44.37
N SER A 14 5.79 40.03 43.29
CA SER A 14 5.03 39.75 42.07
C SER A 14 5.48 38.42 41.45
N PRO A 15 4.55 37.61 40.93
CA PRO A 15 4.94 36.41 40.13
C PRO A 15 5.45 36.87 38.76
N GLU A 16 6.71 36.54 38.47
CA GLU A 16 7.24 36.60 37.10
C GLU A 16 6.48 35.55 36.26
N VAL A 17 5.72 36.06 35.34
CA VAL A 17 5.12 35.28 34.25
C VAL A 17 6.23 34.91 33.29
N GLY A 18 6.72 33.68 33.40
CA GLY A 18 7.58 33.08 32.41
C GLY A 18 6.72 32.61 31.21
N GLU A 19 6.52 33.51 30.27
CA GLU A 19 6.09 33.12 28.91
C GLU A 19 7.29 32.50 28.18
N ALA A 20 7.38 31.17 28.24
CA ALA A 20 8.07 30.39 27.23
C ALA A 20 7.01 29.63 26.46
N GLY A 21 6.20 30.37 25.71
CA GLY A 21 5.37 29.80 24.64
C GLY A 21 6.31 29.30 23.56
N GLU A 22 6.34 27.98 23.38
CA GLU A 22 6.89 27.32 22.22
C GLU A 22 6.21 27.89 20.97
N ALA A 23 6.87 28.82 20.32
CA ALA A 23 6.57 29.24 18.95
C ALA A 23 6.97 28.08 18.04
N GLU A 24 6.10 27.06 17.97
CA GLU A 24 6.17 26.04 16.94
C GLU A 24 5.95 26.75 15.60
N THR A 25 7.05 26.97 14.90
CA THR A 25 7.10 27.76 13.68
C THR A 25 6.15 27.21 12.64
N LEU A 26 5.07 27.93 12.36
CA LEU A 26 4.06 27.66 11.34
C LEU A 26 4.63 27.56 9.91
N GLU A 27 5.89 27.96 9.70
CA GLU A 27 6.58 27.94 8.40
C GLU A 27 6.97 26.52 7.91
N GLY A 28 7.12 25.54 8.79
CA GLY A 28 7.46 24.16 8.39
C GLY A 28 6.29 23.31 7.90
N ARG A 29 5.05 23.71 8.15
CA ARG A 29 3.83 22.95 7.81
C ARG A 29 3.50 22.96 6.32
N PRO A 30 3.53 24.10 5.60
CA PRO A 30 3.30 24.14 4.14
C PRO A 30 4.35 23.35 3.37
N MET A 31 5.64 23.52 3.67
CA MET A 31 6.72 22.83 2.95
C MET A 31 6.68 21.30 3.10
N ARG A 32 6.27 20.77 4.25
CA ARG A 32 6.09 19.32 4.45
C ARG A 32 4.89 18.79 3.68
N ALA A 33 3.80 19.56 3.62
CA ALA A 33 2.61 19.21 2.86
C ALA A 33 2.90 19.18 1.35
N ASP A 34 3.63 20.17 0.84
CA ASP A 34 4.04 20.25 -0.57
C ASP A 34 5.01 19.12 -0.93
N ALA A 35 5.97 18.80 -0.05
CA ALA A 35 6.88 17.69 -0.25
C ALA A 35 6.12 16.35 -0.32
N ARG A 36 5.17 16.12 0.58
CA ARG A 36 4.33 14.91 0.54
C ARG A 36 3.51 14.84 -0.75
N ARG A 37 2.84 15.94 -1.11
CA ARG A 37 2.06 16.02 -2.35
C ARG A 37 2.91 15.74 -3.58
N ASN A 38 4.11 16.32 -3.68
CA ASN A 38 5.04 16.06 -4.78
C ASN A 38 5.47 14.58 -4.83
N ARG A 39 5.69 13.95 -3.67
CA ARG A 39 6.00 12.53 -3.61
C ARG A 39 4.84 11.68 -4.14
N GLU A 40 3.61 11.97 -3.74
CA GLU A 40 2.40 11.29 -4.20
C GLU A 40 2.22 11.46 -5.72
N LEU A 41 2.39 12.68 -6.26
CA LEU A 41 2.34 12.94 -7.70
C LEU A 41 3.40 12.16 -8.48
N LEU A 42 4.62 12.08 -7.95
CA LEU A 42 5.71 11.33 -8.56
C LEU A 42 5.42 9.83 -8.58
N VAL A 43 4.89 9.26 -7.51
CA VAL A 43 4.53 7.83 -7.44
C VAL A 43 3.38 7.52 -8.40
N ALA A 44 2.34 8.36 -8.46
CA ALA A 44 1.23 8.19 -9.39
C ALA A 44 1.69 8.27 -10.86
N ALA A 45 2.51 9.27 -11.21
CA ALA A 45 3.08 9.40 -12.54
C ALA A 45 4.01 8.23 -12.90
N ALA A 46 4.82 7.77 -11.95
CA ALA A 46 5.69 6.61 -12.16
C ALA A 46 4.90 5.35 -12.48
N LYS A 47 3.80 5.11 -11.76
CA LYS A 47 2.89 3.98 -12.01
C LYS A 47 2.35 3.97 -13.44
N GLU A 48 1.89 5.14 -13.94
CA GLU A 48 1.41 5.29 -15.32
C GLU A 48 2.51 5.05 -16.35
N VAL A 49 3.69 5.68 -16.15
CA VAL A 49 4.81 5.59 -17.09
C VAL A 49 5.40 4.18 -17.10
N PHE A 50 5.55 3.53 -15.95
CA PHE A 50 5.98 2.13 -15.87
C PHE A 50 4.99 1.18 -16.53
N SER A 51 3.69 1.42 -16.35
CA SER A 51 2.63 0.60 -16.98
C SER A 51 2.65 0.68 -18.49
N SER A 52 2.95 1.87 -19.05
CA SER A 52 2.94 2.11 -20.51
C SER A 52 4.27 1.83 -21.19
N GLN A 53 5.41 2.08 -20.54
CA GLN A 53 6.76 1.99 -21.12
C GLN A 53 7.61 0.84 -20.54
N GLY A 54 7.15 0.22 -19.46
CA GLY A 54 7.89 -0.88 -18.81
C GLY A 54 9.27 -0.47 -18.32
N ALA A 55 10.25 -1.37 -18.52
CA ALA A 55 11.65 -1.14 -18.12
C ALA A 55 12.31 0.06 -18.84
N GLY A 56 11.77 0.49 -19.99
CA GLY A 56 12.27 1.64 -20.76
C GLY A 56 11.87 3.01 -20.18
N ALA A 57 11.03 3.06 -19.15
CA ALA A 57 10.59 4.29 -18.51
C ALA A 57 11.76 5.08 -17.91
N SER A 58 11.94 6.36 -18.32
CA SER A 58 13.01 7.21 -17.79
C SER A 58 12.52 8.05 -16.61
N MET A 59 13.45 8.44 -15.71
CA MET A 59 13.15 9.33 -14.58
C MET A 59 12.68 10.71 -15.07
N GLU A 60 13.20 11.18 -16.20
CA GLU A 60 12.83 12.44 -16.84
C GLU A 60 11.38 12.39 -17.35
N ALA A 61 10.97 11.27 -17.97
CA ALA A 61 9.59 11.07 -18.42
C ALA A 61 8.62 11.09 -17.23
N ILE A 62 9.00 10.47 -16.12
CA ILE A 62 8.20 10.46 -14.89
C ILE A 62 8.07 11.87 -14.29
N ALA A 63 9.19 12.61 -14.18
CA ALA A 63 9.16 13.99 -13.68
C ALA A 63 8.26 14.89 -14.54
N LYS A 64 8.35 14.75 -15.87
CA LYS A 64 7.51 15.46 -16.84
C LYS A 64 6.03 15.11 -16.67
N GLN A 65 5.71 13.83 -16.52
CA GLN A 65 4.34 13.34 -16.31
C GLN A 65 3.77 13.86 -14.98
N ALA A 66 4.58 13.90 -13.92
CA ALA A 66 4.18 14.43 -12.63
C ALA A 66 4.05 15.97 -12.58
N GLY A 67 4.50 16.68 -13.62
CA GLY A 67 4.52 18.14 -13.65
C GLY A 67 5.53 18.77 -12.69
N VAL A 68 6.61 18.05 -12.33
CA VAL A 68 7.66 18.54 -11.43
C VAL A 68 9.03 18.56 -12.11
N GLY A 69 9.94 19.39 -11.58
CA GLY A 69 11.32 19.41 -12.06
C GLY A 69 12.07 18.11 -11.76
N VAL A 70 12.95 17.68 -12.67
CA VAL A 70 13.79 16.48 -12.48
C VAL A 70 14.62 16.56 -11.20
N GLY A 71 15.13 17.74 -10.83
CA GLY A 71 15.82 17.95 -9.55
C GLY A 71 14.94 17.71 -8.32
N THR A 72 13.64 17.96 -8.41
CA THR A 72 12.67 17.63 -7.36
C THR A 72 12.47 16.14 -7.26
N LEU A 73 12.36 15.43 -8.39
CA LEU A 73 12.26 13.97 -8.41
C LEU A 73 13.47 13.34 -7.70
N TYR A 74 14.70 13.71 -8.07
CA TYR A 74 15.90 13.12 -7.47
C TYR A 74 16.10 13.48 -5.99
N ARG A 75 15.50 14.56 -5.49
CA ARG A 75 15.45 14.84 -4.04
C ARG A 75 14.54 13.88 -3.29
N HIS A 76 13.44 13.44 -3.91
CA HIS A 76 12.52 12.48 -3.31
C HIS A 76 12.97 11.03 -3.51
N PHE A 77 13.52 10.72 -4.67
CA PHE A 77 13.94 9.39 -5.09
C PHE A 77 15.34 9.47 -5.70
N PRO A 78 16.41 9.37 -4.88
CA PRO A 78 17.79 9.49 -5.31
C PRO A 78 18.19 8.54 -6.44
N ASN A 79 17.51 7.40 -6.53
CA ASN A 79 17.71 6.42 -7.60
C ASN A 79 16.37 5.80 -8.03
N ARG A 80 16.39 5.09 -9.16
CA ARG A 80 15.21 4.46 -9.74
C ARG A 80 14.60 3.38 -8.83
N LEU A 81 15.43 2.62 -8.11
CA LEU A 81 14.93 1.56 -7.22
C LEU A 81 14.09 2.13 -6.08
N ASP A 82 14.47 3.27 -5.50
CA ASP A 82 13.69 3.90 -4.44
C ASP A 82 12.29 4.30 -4.92
N LEU A 83 12.17 4.73 -6.18
CA LEU A 83 10.87 5.02 -6.81
C LEU A 83 10.07 3.75 -7.09
N VAL A 84 10.72 2.69 -7.59
CA VAL A 84 10.09 1.37 -7.81
C VAL A 84 9.58 0.79 -6.49
N GLU A 85 10.35 0.88 -5.41
CA GLU A 85 9.92 0.46 -4.07
C GLU A 85 8.65 1.23 -3.64
N ALA A 86 8.64 2.56 -3.80
CA ALA A 86 7.49 3.38 -3.42
C ALA A 86 6.23 3.09 -4.26
N VAL A 87 6.38 2.85 -5.56
CA VAL A 87 5.27 2.41 -6.43
C VAL A 87 4.72 1.07 -5.98
N TYR A 88 5.60 0.11 -5.69
CA TYR A 88 5.19 -1.22 -5.25
C TYR A 88 4.48 -1.21 -3.90
N GLU A 89 4.99 -0.45 -2.92
CA GLU A 89 4.34 -0.28 -1.61
C GLU A 89 2.94 0.35 -1.77
N THR A 90 2.80 1.35 -2.65
CA THR A 90 1.52 1.98 -2.96
C THR A 90 0.55 0.99 -3.61
N ASP A 91 1.01 0.18 -4.57
CA ASP A 91 0.18 -0.83 -5.22
C ASP A 91 -0.33 -1.90 -4.23
N VAL A 92 0.50 -2.30 -3.27
CA VAL A 92 0.11 -3.24 -2.21
C VAL A 92 -0.93 -2.64 -1.28
N GLU A 93 -0.78 -1.36 -0.91
CA GLU A 93 -1.76 -0.68 -0.05
C GLU A 93 -3.09 -0.45 -0.79
N GLU A 94 -3.08 -0.05 -2.05
CA GLU A 94 -4.30 0.05 -2.87
C GLU A 94 -5.03 -1.29 -3.00
N LEU A 95 -4.29 -2.41 -3.07
CA LEU A 95 -4.89 -3.74 -3.08
C LEU A 95 -5.61 -4.03 -1.76
N TRP A 96 -5.00 -3.70 -0.64
CA TRP A 96 -5.62 -3.83 0.68
C TRP A 96 -6.86 -2.94 0.83
N GLU A 97 -6.78 -1.67 0.44
CA GLU A 97 -7.93 -0.76 0.44
C GLU A 97 -9.06 -1.29 -0.45
N SER A 98 -8.70 -1.91 -1.59
CA SER A 98 -9.68 -2.57 -2.47
C SER A 98 -10.36 -3.74 -1.77
N ALA A 99 -9.62 -4.59 -1.03
CA ALA A 99 -10.20 -5.68 -0.26
C ALA A 99 -11.20 -5.16 0.79
N GLN A 100 -10.81 -4.14 1.54
CA GLN A 100 -11.70 -3.51 2.53
C GLN A 100 -12.97 -2.95 1.90
N ARG A 101 -12.84 -2.23 0.77
CA ARG A 101 -13.96 -1.62 0.06
C ARG A 101 -14.93 -2.67 -0.48
N VAL A 102 -14.45 -3.70 -1.18
CA VAL A 102 -15.35 -4.72 -1.73
C VAL A 102 -16.07 -5.50 -0.64
N VAL A 103 -15.41 -5.74 0.49
CA VAL A 103 -16.01 -6.38 1.67
C VAL A 103 -17.09 -5.50 2.31
N ALA A 104 -16.92 -4.19 2.32
CA ALA A 104 -17.90 -3.26 2.90
C ALA A 104 -19.11 -2.99 1.98
N GLU A 105 -18.89 -2.97 0.67
CA GLU A 105 -19.87 -2.44 -0.29
C GLU A 105 -20.63 -3.52 -1.08
N LEU A 106 -20.06 -4.73 -1.22
CA LEU A 106 -20.60 -5.76 -2.10
C LEU A 106 -21.07 -6.99 -1.32
N GLU A 107 -22.00 -7.73 -1.92
CA GLU A 107 -22.37 -9.06 -1.45
C GLU A 107 -21.16 -10.03 -1.53
N PRO A 108 -21.12 -11.10 -0.71
CA PRO A 108 -19.94 -11.94 -0.54
C PRO A 108 -19.30 -12.47 -1.83
N TRP A 109 -20.07 -13.05 -2.74
CA TRP A 109 -19.54 -13.57 -3.99
C TRP A 109 -19.11 -12.46 -4.98
N PRO A 110 -19.92 -11.43 -5.26
CA PRO A 110 -19.48 -10.26 -6.01
C PRO A 110 -18.20 -9.59 -5.45
N ALA A 111 -18.00 -9.60 -4.13
CA ALA A 111 -16.78 -9.10 -3.52
C ALA A 111 -15.54 -9.92 -3.92
N VAL A 112 -15.65 -11.25 -3.96
CA VAL A 112 -14.58 -12.14 -4.44
C VAL A 112 -14.24 -11.81 -5.89
N GLU A 113 -15.23 -11.76 -6.78
CA GLU A 113 -15.03 -11.46 -8.21
C GLU A 113 -14.38 -10.10 -8.42
N ALA A 114 -14.85 -9.05 -7.73
CA ALA A 114 -14.31 -7.69 -7.81
C ALA A 114 -12.87 -7.62 -7.28
N PHE A 115 -12.56 -8.35 -6.21
CA PHE A 115 -11.21 -8.41 -5.66
C PHE A 115 -10.22 -9.12 -6.61
N PHE A 116 -10.64 -10.17 -7.31
CA PHE A 116 -9.82 -10.82 -8.34
C PHE A 116 -9.48 -9.85 -9.49
N VAL A 117 -10.41 -8.98 -9.88
CA VAL A 117 -10.13 -7.92 -10.87
C VAL A 117 -9.09 -6.92 -10.34
N ALA A 118 -9.20 -6.51 -9.07
CA ALA A 118 -8.23 -5.62 -8.43
C ALA A 118 -6.84 -6.29 -8.34
N PHE A 119 -6.78 -7.56 -7.94
CA PHE A 119 -5.54 -8.33 -7.88
C PHE A 119 -4.87 -8.49 -9.24
N LYS A 120 -5.65 -8.78 -10.29
CA LYS A 120 -5.13 -8.83 -11.66
C LYS A 120 -4.48 -7.51 -12.07
N ARG A 121 -5.09 -6.36 -11.74
CA ARG A 121 -4.52 -5.03 -12.01
C ARG A 121 -3.21 -4.80 -11.25
N TYR A 122 -3.18 -5.13 -9.95
CA TYR A 122 -1.98 -5.09 -9.12
C TYR A 122 -0.82 -5.90 -9.75
N THR A 123 -1.11 -7.11 -10.22
CA THR A 123 -0.07 -7.98 -10.80
C THR A 123 0.45 -7.50 -12.15
N GLN A 124 -0.30 -6.69 -12.90
CA GLN A 124 0.16 -6.10 -14.16
C GLN A 124 1.33 -5.15 -13.94
N THR A 125 1.23 -4.22 -12.96
CA THR A 125 2.34 -3.32 -12.59
C THR A 125 3.54 -4.11 -12.08
N LYS A 126 3.30 -5.06 -11.18
CA LYS A 126 4.35 -5.95 -10.65
C LYS A 126 5.11 -6.68 -11.77
N ARG A 127 4.40 -7.17 -12.79
CA ARG A 127 5.02 -7.90 -13.91
C ARG A 127 5.96 -7.02 -14.74
N THR A 128 5.62 -5.76 -14.96
CA THR A 128 6.44 -4.82 -15.72
C THR A 128 7.72 -4.40 -15.00
N LEU A 129 7.72 -4.47 -13.66
CA LEU A 129 8.83 -4.05 -12.79
C LEU A 129 9.55 -5.24 -12.13
N MET A 130 9.33 -6.48 -12.63
CA MET A 130 9.80 -7.69 -11.92
C MET A 130 11.32 -7.71 -11.71
N ALA A 131 12.11 -7.26 -12.67
CA ALA A 131 13.56 -7.25 -12.57
C ALA A 131 14.05 -6.26 -11.50
N GLU A 132 13.49 -5.04 -11.48
CA GLU A 132 13.82 -4.02 -10.49
C GLU A 132 13.31 -4.40 -9.10
N LEU A 133 12.12 -5.00 -9.02
CA LEU A 133 11.57 -5.48 -7.76
C LEU A 133 12.41 -6.62 -7.17
N HIS A 134 13.00 -7.47 -8.00
CA HIS A 134 13.90 -8.50 -7.51
C HIS A 134 15.12 -7.88 -6.82
N GLN A 135 15.75 -6.88 -7.45
CA GLN A 135 16.87 -6.13 -6.86
C GLN A 135 16.46 -5.38 -5.59
N ALA A 136 15.26 -4.77 -5.59
CA ALA A 136 14.73 -4.07 -4.42
C ALA A 136 14.52 -5.04 -3.23
N PHE A 137 14.02 -6.24 -3.48
CA PHE A 137 13.82 -7.27 -2.46
C PHE A 137 15.12 -7.85 -1.92
N GLU A 138 16.17 -7.95 -2.75
CA GLU A 138 17.50 -8.34 -2.29
C GLU A 138 18.09 -7.27 -1.36
N LYS A 139 17.91 -5.99 -1.71
CA LYS A 139 18.36 -4.84 -0.92
C LYS A 139 17.55 -4.68 0.38
N ASN A 140 16.25 -4.96 0.33
CA ASN A 140 15.31 -4.75 1.44
C ASN A 140 14.37 -5.97 1.62
N PRO A 141 14.85 -7.05 2.26
CA PRO A 141 14.05 -8.26 2.50
C PRO A 141 12.80 -8.01 3.35
N ASP A 142 12.85 -7.04 4.27
CA ASP A 142 11.72 -6.69 5.13
C ASP A 142 10.57 -6.09 4.33
N MET A 143 10.83 -5.32 3.28
CA MET A 143 9.82 -4.82 2.37
C MET A 143 9.04 -5.97 1.71
N ARG A 144 9.77 -6.98 1.22
CA ARG A 144 9.16 -8.18 0.64
C ARG A 144 8.24 -8.90 1.62
N SER A 145 8.70 -9.07 2.87
CA SER A 145 7.94 -9.74 3.93
C SER A 145 6.67 -8.96 4.29
N ARG A 146 6.77 -7.64 4.48
CA ARG A 146 5.62 -6.77 4.77
C ARG A 146 4.60 -6.80 3.63
N ALA A 147 5.06 -6.63 2.39
CA ALA A 147 4.20 -6.68 1.22
C ALA A 147 3.48 -8.03 1.09
N ARG A 148 4.18 -9.15 1.30
CA ARG A 148 3.58 -10.47 1.30
C ARG A 148 2.49 -10.59 2.36
N GLY A 149 2.78 -10.22 3.61
CA GLY A 149 1.79 -10.26 4.69
C GLY A 149 0.56 -9.40 4.41
N ARG A 150 0.73 -8.23 3.77
CA ARG A 150 -0.40 -7.36 3.39
C ARG A 150 -1.26 -7.98 2.29
N ILE A 151 -0.63 -8.61 1.29
CA ILE A 151 -1.34 -9.33 0.23
C ILE A 151 -2.12 -10.51 0.80
N ASP A 152 -1.48 -11.32 1.63
CA ASP A 152 -2.13 -12.47 2.28
C ASP A 152 -3.33 -12.01 3.12
N ALA A 153 -3.18 -10.97 3.94
CA ALA A 153 -4.28 -10.38 4.72
C ALA A 153 -5.43 -9.86 3.84
N SER A 154 -5.14 -9.35 2.63
CA SER A 154 -6.17 -8.91 1.69
C SER A 154 -7.02 -10.07 1.18
N PHE A 155 -6.38 -11.21 0.89
CA PHE A 155 -7.09 -12.42 0.48
C PHE A 155 -7.87 -13.02 1.65
N ASP A 156 -7.27 -13.13 2.83
CA ASP A 156 -7.94 -13.65 4.03
C ASP A 156 -9.21 -12.86 4.32
N LEU A 157 -9.15 -11.52 4.30
CA LEU A 157 -10.30 -10.66 4.55
C LEU A 157 -11.49 -10.96 3.61
N VAL A 158 -11.22 -11.13 2.31
CA VAL A 158 -12.28 -11.36 1.30
C VAL A 158 -12.78 -12.80 1.35
N ILE A 159 -11.88 -13.77 1.44
CA ILE A 159 -12.22 -15.20 1.44
C ILE A 159 -12.95 -15.60 2.71
N ASP A 160 -12.48 -15.17 3.89
CA ASP A 160 -13.13 -15.52 5.15
C ASP A 160 -14.54 -14.95 5.27
N ARG A 161 -14.77 -13.71 4.80
CA ARG A 161 -16.13 -13.17 4.72
C ARG A 161 -17.02 -13.99 3.79
N ALA A 162 -16.51 -14.40 2.64
CA ALA A 162 -17.28 -15.18 1.68
C ALA A 162 -17.56 -16.60 2.19
N LYS A 163 -16.63 -17.22 2.94
CA LYS A 163 -16.85 -18.49 3.67
C LYS A 163 -17.93 -18.34 4.73
N ALA A 164 -17.83 -17.34 5.58
CA ALA A 164 -18.81 -17.08 6.64
C ALA A 164 -20.23 -16.89 6.10
N ALA A 165 -20.38 -16.47 4.84
CA ALA A 165 -21.65 -16.34 4.16
C ALA A 165 -22.05 -17.58 3.33
N GLY A 166 -21.26 -18.66 3.35
CA GLY A 166 -21.50 -19.87 2.57
C GLY A 166 -21.36 -19.69 1.06
N ALA A 167 -20.68 -18.64 0.61
CA ALA A 167 -20.45 -18.37 -0.81
C ALA A 167 -19.17 -19.05 -1.35
N VAL A 168 -18.18 -19.28 -0.47
CA VAL A 168 -16.92 -19.96 -0.76
C VAL A 168 -16.84 -21.24 0.09
N ARG A 169 -16.23 -22.28 -0.48
CA ARG A 169 -16.00 -23.57 0.18
C ARG A 169 -15.15 -23.42 1.45
N GLU A 170 -15.44 -24.21 2.48
CA GLU A 170 -14.85 -24.06 3.83
C GLU A 170 -13.38 -24.50 3.92
N ASP A 171 -12.94 -25.40 3.04
CA ASP A 171 -11.63 -26.06 3.09
C ASP A 171 -10.50 -25.29 2.42
N VAL A 172 -10.72 -24.03 1.98
CA VAL A 172 -9.69 -23.15 1.39
C VAL A 172 -9.35 -21.98 2.30
N THR A 173 -8.12 -21.49 2.18
CA THR A 173 -7.63 -20.29 2.84
C THR A 173 -7.30 -19.20 1.80
N GLY A 174 -7.19 -17.94 2.23
CA GLY A 174 -6.68 -16.86 1.37
C GLY A 174 -5.28 -17.16 0.84
N ALA A 175 -4.44 -17.81 1.64
CA ALA A 175 -3.10 -18.23 1.22
C ALA A 175 -3.14 -19.25 0.07
N ASP A 176 -4.05 -20.22 0.09
CA ASP A 176 -4.23 -21.18 -1.02
C ASP A 176 -4.63 -20.46 -2.30
N VAL A 177 -5.56 -19.54 -2.19
CA VAL A 177 -6.03 -18.76 -3.35
C VAL A 177 -4.90 -17.93 -3.95
N VAL A 178 -4.12 -17.20 -3.14
CA VAL A 178 -3.02 -16.39 -3.64
C VAL A 178 -1.91 -17.23 -4.28
N GLN A 179 -1.66 -18.44 -3.79
CA GLN A 179 -0.71 -19.38 -4.39
C GLN A 179 -1.16 -19.87 -5.77
N LEU A 180 -2.46 -20.02 -5.99
CA LEU A 180 -3.01 -20.41 -7.29
C LEU A 180 -3.02 -19.23 -8.28
N VAL A 181 -3.56 -18.08 -7.86
CA VAL A 181 -3.78 -16.96 -8.79
C VAL A 181 -2.52 -16.13 -9.06
N GLY A 182 -1.59 -16.07 -8.12
CA GLY A 182 -0.36 -15.32 -8.26
C GLY A 182 0.46 -15.72 -9.50
N PRO A 183 0.84 -16.99 -9.65
CA PRO A 183 1.55 -17.47 -10.83
C PRO A 183 0.78 -17.27 -12.14
N ILE A 184 -0.53 -17.47 -12.16
CA ILE A 184 -1.37 -17.24 -13.34
C ILE A 184 -1.24 -15.78 -13.82
N CYS A 185 -1.29 -14.84 -12.88
CA CYS A 185 -1.27 -13.41 -13.21
C CYS A 185 0.12 -12.87 -13.52
N THR A 186 1.19 -13.46 -12.98
CA THR A 186 2.57 -12.95 -13.14
C THR A 186 3.37 -13.66 -14.24
N ASN A 187 2.93 -14.82 -14.70
CA ASN A 187 3.63 -15.58 -15.75
C ASN A 187 3.51 -14.87 -17.11
N THR A 188 4.67 -14.51 -17.67
CA THR A 188 4.75 -13.84 -18.97
C THR A 188 4.49 -14.78 -20.16
N GLY A 189 4.59 -16.09 -19.96
CA GLY A 189 4.29 -17.11 -20.98
C GLY A 189 2.81 -17.46 -21.11
N ILE A 190 1.93 -16.90 -20.26
CA ILE A 190 0.49 -17.11 -20.33
C ILE A 190 -0.16 -15.94 -21.08
N GLU A 191 -0.83 -16.25 -22.18
CA GLU A 191 -1.60 -15.26 -22.94
C GLU A 191 -2.78 -14.69 -22.14
N PRO A 192 -3.14 -13.39 -22.35
CA PRO A 192 -4.22 -12.74 -21.57
C PRO A 192 -5.57 -13.51 -21.58
N GLY A 193 -5.94 -14.08 -22.72
CA GLY A 193 -7.15 -14.89 -22.85
C GLY A 193 -7.06 -16.22 -22.10
N GLN A 194 -5.88 -16.84 -22.04
CA GLN A 194 -5.65 -18.04 -21.23
C GLN A 194 -5.65 -17.73 -19.75
N ALA A 195 -5.02 -16.63 -19.33
CA ALA A 195 -5.06 -16.20 -17.94
C ALA A 195 -6.50 -15.96 -17.45
N ALA A 196 -7.33 -15.33 -18.26
CA ALA A 196 -8.75 -15.13 -17.93
C ALA A 196 -9.50 -16.45 -17.73
N ARG A 197 -9.28 -17.46 -18.61
CA ARG A 197 -9.90 -18.78 -18.45
C ARG A 197 -9.42 -19.51 -17.19
N LEU A 198 -8.11 -19.46 -16.90
CA LEU A 198 -7.54 -20.08 -15.70
C LEU A 198 -8.10 -19.44 -14.41
N LEU A 199 -8.18 -18.11 -14.37
CA LEU A 199 -8.81 -17.41 -13.25
C LEU A 199 -10.29 -17.75 -13.11
N GLY A 200 -11.03 -17.92 -14.22
CA GLY A 200 -12.40 -18.40 -14.19
C GLY A 200 -12.52 -19.78 -13.57
N MET A 201 -11.64 -20.73 -13.95
CA MET A 201 -11.60 -22.07 -13.34
C MET A 201 -11.32 -22.02 -11.84
N VAL A 202 -10.45 -21.13 -11.38
CA VAL A 202 -10.20 -20.93 -9.94
C VAL A 202 -11.46 -20.41 -9.26
N LEU A 203 -12.10 -19.37 -9.81
CA LEU A 203 -13.33 -18.81 -9.27
C LEU A 203 -14.45 -19.87 -9.18
N ASP A 204 -14.65 -20.63 -10.24
CA ASP A 204 -15.66 -21.72 -10.24
C ASP A 204 -15.35 -22.77 -9.16
N GLY A 205 -14.08 -23.13 -8.99
CA GLY A 205 -13.64 -24.08 -7.96
C GLY A 205 -13.73 -23.57 -6.53
N LEU A 206 -13.83 -22.25 -6.32
CA LEU A 206 -13.98 -21.65 -5.00
C LEU A 206 -15.43 -21.64 -4.50
N ARG A 207 -16.41 -21.83 -5.35
CA ARG A 207 -17.82 -21.80 -4.94
C ARG A 207 -18.14 -22.91 -3.95
N ALA A 208 -19.00 -22.62 -2.99
CA ALA A 208 -19.38 -23.58 -1.95
C ALA A 208 -20.12 -24.81 -2.50
N ASP A 209 -20.78 -24.66 -3.65
CA ASP A 209 -21.52 -25.72 -4.37
C ASP A 209 -20.65 -26.52 -5.37
N ALA A 210 -19.35 -26.11 -5.51
CA ALA A 210 -18.41 -26.86 -6.33
C ALA A 210 -18.19 -28.28 -5.77
N ALA A 211 -18.27 -29.30 -6.64
CA ALA A 211 -18.04 -30.68 -6.25
C ALA A 211 -16.63 -30.84 -5.65
N GLN A 212 -16.57 -31.24 -4.38
CA GLN A 212 -15.30 -31.47 -3.70
C GLN A 212 -14.69 -32.79 -4.16
N THR A 213 -13.62 -32.75 -4.91
CA THR A 213 -12.81 -33.91 -5.24
C THR A 213 -11.58 -33.95 -4.33
N ALA A 214 -11.56 -34.87 -3.37
CA ALA A 214 -10.37 -35.12 -2.57
C ALA A 214 -9.37 -35.92 -3.42
N LEU A 215 -8.21 -35.31 -3.67
CA LEU A 215 -7.03 -36.02 -4.17
C LEU A 215 -6.29 -36.56 -2.94
N ALA A 216 -6.40 -37.86 -2.71
CA ALA A 216 -5.70 -38.57 -1.63
C ALA A 216 -4.21 -38.71 -1.94
#